data_af70f893e530a6a834c5a23c3b25b41b
#
_entry.id   af70f893e530a6a834c5a23c3b25b41b
#
_cell.length_a   1.000
_cell.length_b   1.000
_cell.length_c   1.000
_cell.angle_alpha   90.00
_cell.angle_beta   90.00
_cell.angle_gamma   90.00
#
_symmetry.space_group_name_H-M   'P 1'
#
loop_
_entity.id
_entity.type
_entity.pdbx_description
1 polymer ?
#
loop_
_entity_poly.entity_id
_entity_poly.type
_entity_poly.pdbx_seq_one_letter_code
_entity_poly.pdbx_strand_id
1 'polypeptide(L)'
;MLGNANSLSKRLLVVETSADWSSLLNILTQNGWQVENTHLNLAAGKECDVGMIYLLDEHVRQQEMLKRVIRQSGGEWIAVVDPAVKDLPAMRAFISEWFFDFYTLPLDFQRMQAALGRACGMSRLRKLNQHSALKDDHEFLGASTQAKALRKLIERFASTDSPVLVRGESGTGKELVARALHWKSRRASKPFVAVNCGAIPDQLIQSEMFGHEKGAFTGAHQRKIGRIEAANGGTLFLDEIGDLPLELQANMLRFLQEMQIERVGGSQPISVDVRVIAATHINLEAAIVEGEFREDLYYRLNVLEVHATPLRERTGDIALLAQHFAHIYAAEVGRKSRPFSDAAIRAMIQHAWPGNVRELANRVRRGM
;
A
#
# COMPACT_ATOMS: atom_id res chain seq x y z
N MET A 1 -2.88 7.26 -42.42
CA MET A 1 -1.66 7.46 -41.62
C MET A 1 -1.95 6.96 -40.20
N LEU A 2 -1.64 5.70 -39.91
CA LEU A 2 -1.85 5.07 -38.60
C LEU A 2 -0.64 5.43 -37.74
N GLY A 3 -0.88 6.24 -36.71
CA GLY A 3 0.14 6.71 -35.79
C GLY A 3 0.75 5.59 -34.95
N ASN A 4 2.05 5.68 -34.75
CA ASN A 4 2.93 4.83 -33.96
C ASN A 4 2.33 4.48 -32.60
N ALA A 5 1.95 3.22 -32.43
CA ALA A 5 1.80 2.61 -31.11
C ALA A 5 3.19 2.55 -30.48
N ASN A 6 3.39 3.30 -29.41
CA ASN A 6 4.55 3.25 -28.53
C ASN A 6 4.76 1.79 -28.11
N SER A 7 5.72 1.08 -28.71
CA SER A 7 6.10 -0.28 -28.31
C SER A 7 6.82 -0.14 -26.97
N LEU A 8 6.09 -0.32 -25.87
CA LEU A 8 6.67 -0.47 -24.54
C LEU A 8 7.74 -1.58 -24.61
N SER A 9 9.00 -1.21 -24.44
CA SER A 9 10.13 -2.11 -24.43
C SER A 9 9.91 -3.23 -23.39
N LYS A 10 10.20 -4.49 -23.78
CA LYS A 10 10.10 -5.66 -22.89
C LYS A 10 11.38 -5.77 -22.10
N ARG A 11 11.32 -5.67 -20.77
CA ARG A 11 12.51 -5.76 -19.91
C ARG A 11 12.68 -7.18 -19.37
N LEU A 12 13.83 -7.81 -19.70
CA LEU A 12 14.23 -9.12 -19.21
C LEU A 12 15.44 -9.00 -18.28
N LEU A 13 15.26 -9.40 -17.04
CA LEU A 13 16.36 -9.53 -16.07
C LEU A 13 16.83 -10.98 -16.04
N VAL A 14 18.10 -11.21 -16.35
CA VAL A 14 18.70 -12.55 -16.34
C VAL A 14 19.69 -12.63 -15.19
N VAL A 15 19.48 -13.61 -14.33
CA VAL A 15 20.28 -13.82 -13.12
C VAL A 15 21.02 -15.15 -13.24
N GLU A 16 22.33 -15.15 -12.99
CA GLU A 16 23.21 -16.31 -13.10
C GLU A 16 23.08 -16.98 -14.47
N THR A 17 23.86 -16.52 -15.44
CA THR A 17 23.86 -17.08 -16.80
C THR A 17 24.82 -18.24 -16.94
N SER A 18 24.47 -19.25 -17.75
CA SER A 18 25.45 -20.20 -18.29
C SER A 18 26.00 -19.71 -19.64
N ALA A 19 27.16 -20.21 -20.05
CA ALA A 19 27.79 -19.84 -21.32
C ALA A 19 26.91 -20.13 -22.56
N ASP A 20 25.99 -21.08 -22.45
CA ASP A 20 25.10 -21.53 -23.56
C ASP A 20 23.97 -20.55 -23.87
N TRP A 21 23.77 -19.52 -23.04
CA TRP A 21 22.63 -18.58 -23.19
C TRP A 21 22.93 -17.41 -24.14
N SER A 22 24.17 -17.20 -24.53
CA SER A 22 24.57 -16.06 -25.38
C SER A 22 23.75 -15.97 -26.68
N SER A 23 23.51 -17.12 -27.31
CA SER A 23 22.71 -17.19 -28.55
C SER A 23 21.23 -16.81 -28.29
N LEU A 24 20.63 -17.30 -27.21
CA LEU A 24 19.26 -16.96 -26.79
C LEU A 24 19.13 -15.45 -26.50
N LEU A 25 20.04 -14.89 -25.74
CA LEU A 25 20.02 -13.49 -25.35
C LEU A 25 20.16 -12.55 -26.55
N ASN A 26 21.00 -12.92 -27.52
CA ASN A 26 21.14 -12.18 -28.79
C ASN A 26 19.85 -12.20 -29.61
N ILE A 27 19.19 -13.36 -29.73
CA ILE A 27 17.91 -13.49 -30.44
C ILE A 27 16.83 -12.66 -29.74
N LEU A 28 16.77 -12.69 -28.40
CA LEU A 28 15.81 -11.91 -27.64
C LEU A 28 16.02 -10.40 -27.82
N THR A 29 17.28 -9.95 -27.82
CA THR A 29 17.61 -8.54 -28.07
C THR A 29 17.18 -8.10 -29.46
N GLN A 30 17.39 -8.92 -30.49
CA GLN A 30 16.91 -8.67 -31.86
C GLN A 30 15.39 -8.61 -31.95
N ASN A 31 14.68 -9.34 -31.08
CA ASN A 31 13.21 -9.36 -31.01
C ASN A 31 12.64 -8.26 -30.06
N GLY A 32 13.42 -7.22 -29.74
CA GLY A 32 12.96 -6.04 -29.01
C GLY A 32 12.91 -6.20 -27.48
N TRP A 33 13.63 -7.19 -26.92
CA TRP A 33 13.83 -7.28 -25.50
C TRP A 33 15.03 -6.44 -25.06
N GLN A 34 14.85 -5.68 -23.98
CA GLN A 34 15.95 -5.08 -23.24
C GLN A 34 16.43 -6.10 -22.21
N VAL A 35 17.58 -6.70 -22.47
CA VAL A 35 18.16 -7.76 -21.64
C VAL A 35 19.20 -7.17 -20.71
N GLU A 36 19.02 -7.37 -19.41
CA GLU A 36 19.98 -7.01 -18.38
C GLU A 36 20.47 -8.27 -17.67
N ASN A 37 21.79 -8.52 -17.74
CA ASN A 37 22.44 -9.64 -17.04
C ASN A 37 23.01 -9.17 -15.70
N THR A 38 22.83 -9.98 -14.65
CA THR A 38 23.32 -9.65 -13.32
C THR A 38 23.56 -10.89 -12.48
N HIS A 39 24.31 -10.75 -11.39
CA HIS A 39 24.43 -11.78 -10.36
C HIS A 39 23.34 -11.61 -9.30
N LEU A 40 22.98 -12.69 -8.60
CA LEU A 40 21.92 -12.71 -7.61
C LEU A 40 22.09 -11.60 -6.54
N ASN A 41 23.32 -11.38 -6.08
CA ASN A 41 23.65 -10.35 -5.08
C ASN A 41 23.35 -8.91 -5.53
N LEU A 42 23.32 -8.67 -6.84
CA LEU A 42 23.12 -7.35 -7.45
C LEU A 42 21.72 -7.19 -8.08
N ALA A 43 20.90 -8.25 -8.02
CA ALA A 43 19.57 -8.28 -8.62
C ALA A 43 18.49 -7.60 -7.76
N ALA A 44 18.74 -7.41 -6.47
CA ALA A 44 17.78 -6.82 -5.55
C ALA A 44 17.43 -5.36 -5.93
N GLY A 45 16.13 -5.06 -6.03
CA GLY A 45 15.64 -3.72 -6.39
C GLY A 45 15.62 -3.40 -7.89
N LYS A 46 16.06 -4.31 -8.77
CA LYS A 46 15.96 -4.14 -10.23
C LYS A 46 14.56 -4.53 -10.70
N GLU A 47 13.90 -3.63 -11.39
CA GLU A 47 12.57 -3.88 -11.97
C GLU A 47 12.68 -4.56 -13.34
N CYS A 48 11.81 -5.56 -13.60
CA CYS A 48 11.69 -6.22 -14.90
C CYS A 48 10.23 -6.54 -15.25
N ASP A 49 10.00 -6.92 -16.51
CA ASP A 49 8.72 -7.52 -16.92
C ASP A 49 8.80 -9.04 -16.78
N VAL A 50 9.97 -9.63 -17.05
CA VAL A 50 10.25 -11.03 -16.82
C VAL A 50 11.63 -11.17 -16.20
N GLY A 51 11.74 -12.03 -15.18
CA GLY A 51 13.01 -12.51 -14.65
C GLY A 51 13.30 -13.92 -15.12
N MET A 52 14.56 -14.23 -15.38
CA MET A 52 15.02 -15.57 -15.71
C MET A 52 16.26 -15.88 -14.89
N ILE A 53 16.31 -17.06 -14.27
CA ILE A 53 17.44 -17.48 -13.44
C ILE A 53 17.85 -18.91 -13.73
N TYR A 54 19.16 -19.17 -13.72
CA TYR A 54 19.70 -20.51 -13.72
C TYR A 54 19.88 -21.01 -12.29
N LEU A 55 19.06 -22.00 -11.90
CA LEU A 55 19.06 -22.55 -10.55
C LEU A 55 20.09 -23.69 -10.43
N LEU A 56 21.07 -23.46 -9.58
CA LEU A 56 22.12 -24.39 -9.20
C LEU A 56 21.91 -24.89 -7.75
N ASP A 57 22.69 -25.87 -7.32
CA ASP A 57 22.63 -26.45 -5.96
C ASP A 57 22.84 -25.40 -4.86
N GLU A 58 23.72 -24.42 -5.06
CA GLU A 58 23.96 -23.33 -4.13
C GLU A 58 22.71 -22.49 -3.83
N HIS A 59 21.79 -22.37 -4.80
CA HIS A 59 20.55 -21.62 -4.65
C HIS A 59 19.54 -22.27 -3.71
N VAL A 60 19.70 -23.55 -3.40
CA VAL A 60 18.90 -24.24 -2.35
C VAL A 60 19.06 -23.55 -0.99
N ARG A 61 20.28 -23.04 -0.72
CA ARG A 61 20.60 -22.33 0.54
C ARG A 61 20.27 -20.83 0.49
N GLN A 62 20.07 -20.28 -0.71
CA GLN A 62 19.85 -18.84 -0.95
C GLN A 62 18.39 -18.50 -1.25
N GLN A 63 17.43 -19.38 -0.93
CA GLN A 63 16.02 -19.20 -1.26
C GLN A 63 15.43 -17.89 -0.73
N GLU A 64 15.78 -17.45 0.47
CA GLU A 64 15.26 -16.20 1.05
C GLU A 64 15.73 -14.97 0.26
N MET A 65 16.95 -15.00 -0.26
CA MET A 65 17.46 -13.94 -1.13
C MET A 65 16.75 -13.95 -2.48
N LEU A 66 16.53 -15.11 -3.07
CA LEU A 66 15.76 -15.29 -4.31
C LEU A 66 14.31 -14.77 -4.14
N LYS A 67 13.64 -15.15 -3.08
CA LYS A 67 12.28 -14.66 -2.76
C LYS A 67 12.24 -13.13 -2.67
N ARG A 68 13.26 -12.52 -2.08
CA ARG A 68 13.38 -11.06 -1.99
C ARG A 68 13.53 -10.42 -3.37
N VAL A 69 14.41 -10.97 -4.21
CA VAL A 69 14.62 -10.48 -5.59
C VAL A 69 13.33 -10.62 -6.41
N ILE A 70 12.68 -11.78 -6.38
CA ILE A 70 11.43 -12.04 -7.09
C ILE A 70 10.34 -11.04 -6.67
N ARG A 71 10.14 -10.84 -5.37
CA ARG A 71 9.13 -9.89 -4.83
C ARG A 71 9.41 -8.44 -5.23
N GLN A 72 10.68 -8.03 -5.24
CA GLN A 72 11.05 -6.63 -5.51
C GLN A 72 11.09 -6.28 -7.00
N SER A 73 11.25 -7.27 -7.87
CA SER A 73 11.38 -7.05 -9.33
C SER A 73 10.06 -6.69 -10.02
N GLY A 74 8.91 -7.06 -9.44
CA GLY A 74 7.58 -6.82 -10.00
C GLY A 74 7.28 -7.56 -11.32
N GLY A 75 8.15 -8.52 -11.73
CA GLY A 75 8.01 -9.33 -12.93
C GLY A 75 7.63 -10.79 -12.65
N GLU A 76 7.24 -11.52 -13.70
CA GLU A 76 7.10 -12.99 -13.66
C GLU A 76 8.45 -13.66 -13.84
N TRP A 77 8.71 -14.74 -13.09
CA TRP A 77 10.00 -15.40 -13.10
C TRP A 77 9.94 -16.79 -13.77
N ILE A 78 10.93 -17.10 -14.59
CA ILE A 78 11.14 -18.40 -15.21
C ILE A 78 12.43 -19.00 -14.65
N ALA A 79 12.36 -20.23 -14.17
CA ALA A 79 13.52 -20.98 -13.72
C ALA A 79 14.11 -21.82 -14.86
N VAL A 80 15.42 -21.76 -15.02
CA VAL A 80 16.16 -22.81 -15.76
C VAL A 80 16.87 -23.63 -14.71
N VAL A 81 16.59 -24.91 -14.68
CA VAL A 81 17.01 -25.80 -13.58
C VAL A 81 18.05 -26.78 -14.07
N ASP A 82 19.16 -26.88 -13.35
CA ASP A 82 20.14 -27.96 -13.57
C ASP A 82 19.46 -29.31 -13.31
N PRO A 83 19.65 -30.31 -14.18
CA PRO A 83 19.12 -31.66 -14.00
C PRO A 83 19.44 -32.29 -12.64
N ALA A 84 20.60 -32.00 -12.07
CA ALA A 84 21.01 -32.51 -10.77
C ALA A 84 20.19 -31.95 -9.59
N VAL A 85 19.63 -30.76 -9.77
CA VAL A 85 18.91 -30.01 -8.70
C VAL A 85 17.38 -30.17 -8.81
N LYS A 86 16.89 -30.54 -10.00
CA LYS A 86 15.46 -30.68 -10.31
C LYS A 86 14.71 -31.59 -9.34
N ASP A 87 15.36 -32.67 -8.91
CA ASP A 87 14.71 -33.73 -8.13
C ASP A 87 14.77 -33.53 -6.62
N LEU A 88 15.40 -32.46 -6.15
CA LEU A 88 15.42 -32.09 -4.73
C LEU A 88 14.03 -31.62 -4.25
N PRO A 89 13.41 -32.24 -3.22
CA PRO A 89 12.06 -31.87 -2.78
C PRO A 89 11.89 -30.40 -2.42
N ALA A 90 12.90 -29.80 -1.77
CA ALA A 90 12.90 -28.38 -1.41
C ALA A 90 12.89 -27.45 -2.64
N MET A 91 13.59 -27.84 -3.71
CA MET A 91 13.65 -27.07 -4.95
C MET A 91 12.34 -27.20 -5.74
N ARG A 92 11.72 -28.37 -5.78
CA ARG A 92 10.41 -28.58 -6.41
C ARG A 92 9.34 -27.69 -5.78
N ALA A 93 9.26 -27.68 -4.45
CA ALA A 93 8.32 -26.84 -3.70
C ALA A 93 8.57 -25.35 -4.03
N PHE A 94 9.83 -24.92 -4.00
CA PHE A 94 10.22 -23.55 -4.29
C PHE A 94 9.86 -23.12 -5.73
N ILE A 95 10.14 -23.98 -6.72
CA ILE A 95 9.80 -23.69 -8.12
C ILE A 95 8.29 -23.58 -8.31
N SER A 96 7.51 -24.51 -7.77
CA SER A 96 6.04 -24.50 -7.92
C SER A 96 5.37 -23.31 -7.28
N GLU A 97 5.95 -22.75 -6.23
CA GLU A 97 5.38 -21.61 -5.49
C GLU A 97 5.78 -20.24 -6.08
N TRP A 98 7.04 -20.13 -6.61
CA TRP A 98 7.65 -18.83 -6.89
C TRP A 98 7.89 -18.54 -8.37
N PHE A 99 7.79 -19.54 -9.25
CA PHE A 99 8.08 -19.36 -10.65
C PHE A 99 6.83 -19.57 -11.53
N PHE A 100 6.73 -18.77 -12.58
CA PHE A 100 5.70 -18.86 -13.59
C PHE A 100 5.79 -20.14 -14.43
N ASP A 101 7.05 -20.54 -14.76
CA ASP A 101 7.35 -21.72 -15.56
C ASP A 101 8.79 -22.15 -15.27
N PHE A 102 9.15 -23.38 -15.64
CA PHE A 102 10.52 -23.87 -15.51
C PHE A 102 10.97 -24.71 -16.70
N TYR A 103 12.28 -24.70 -16.97
CA TYR A 103 12.94 -25.43 -18.05
C TYR A 103 14.18 -26.14 -17.54
N THR A 104 14.60 -27.20 -18.24
CA THR A 104 15.86 -27.92 -18.00
C THR A 104 16.76 -27.80 -19.24
N LEU A 105 18.05 -27.92 -19.04
CA LEU A 105 19.01 -27.99 -20.14
C LEU A 105 18.92 -29.36 -20.88
N PRO A 106 19.14 -29.43 -22.21
CA PRO A 106 19.34 -28.29 -23.13
C PRO A 106 18.07 -27.49 -23.39
N LEU A 107 18.23 -26.16 -23.56
CA LEU A 107 17.10 -25.26 -23.78
C LEU A 107 16.50 -25.37 -25.19
N ASP A 108 15.19 -25.55 -25.27
CA ASP A 108 14.43 -25.33 -26.51
C ASP A 108 14.13 -23.84 -26.65
N PHE A 109 14.80 -23.16 -27.56
CA PHE A 109 14.68 -21.72 -27.75
C PHE A 109 13.29 -21.28 -28.19
N GLN A 110 12.56 -22.06 -28.99
CA GLN A 110 11.21 -21.71 -29.44
C GLN A 110 10.23 -21.76 -28.25
N ARG A 111 10.31 -22.81 -27.44
CA ARG A 111 9.50 -22.95 -26.23
C ARG A 111 9.81 -21.88 -25.22
N MET A 112 11.09 -21.56 -25.00
CA MET A 112 11.52 -20.51 -24.08
C MET A 112 11.01 -19.13 -24.53
N GLN A 113 11.12 -18.79 -25.82
CA GLN A 113 10.64 -17.53 -26.36
C GLN A 113 9.11 -17.39 -26.18
N ALA A 114 8.35 -18.47 -26.42
CA ALA A 114 6.92 -18.49 -26.17
C ALA A 114 6.57 -18.30 -24.69
N ALA A 115 7.32 -18.93 -23.78
CA ALA A 115 7.14 -18.78 -22.34
C ALA A 115 7.44 -17.35 -21.86
N LEU A 116 8.54 -16.75 -22.31
CA LEU A 116 8.90 -15.37 -22.02
C LEU A 116 7.80 -14.39 -22.51
N GLY A 117 7.24 -14.66 -23.69
CA GLY A 117 6.11 -13.89 -24.23
C GLY A 117 4.86 -13.97 -23.33
N ARG A 118 4.49 -15.18 -22.89
CA ARG A 118 3.36 -15.38 -21.95
C ARG A 118 3.62 -14.74 -20.59
N ALA A 119 4.80 -14.95 -20.02
CA ALA A 119 5.20 -14.34 -18.74
C ALA A 119 5.16 -12.81 -18.80
N CYS A 120 5.68 -12.21 -19.88
CA CYS A 120 5.59 -10.77 -20.10
C CYS A 120 4.13 -10.27 -20.20
N GLY A 121 3.27 -11.00 -20.92
CA GLY A 121 1.84 -10.72 -20.98
C GLY A 121 1.18 -10.78 -19.61
N MET A 122 1.45 -11.80 -18.83
CA MET A 122 0.93 -11.97 -17.46
C MET A 122 1.45 -10.89 -16.52
N SER A 123 2.75 -10.57 -16.56
CA SER A 123 3.33 -9.47 -15.78
C SER A 123 2.64 -8.14 -16.09
N ARG A 124 2.43 -7.83 -17.38
CA ARG A 124 1.71 -6.62 -17.81
C ARG A 124 0.26 -6.62 -17.37
N LEU A 125 -0.44 -7.73 -17.49
CA LEU A 125 -1.82 -7.86 -16.99
C LEU A 125 -1.87 -7.69 -15.46
N ARG A 126 -0.93 -8.27 -14.72
CA ARG A 126 -0.84 -8.08 -13.26
C ARG A 126 -0.52 -6.62 -12.92
N LYS A 127 0.43 -5.99 -13.61
CA LYS A 127 0.73 -4.56 -13.42
C LYS A 127 -0.47 -3.67 -13.75
N LEU A 128 -1.20 -3.95 -14.83
CA LEU A 128 -2.45 -3.26 -15.16
C LEU A 128 -3.54 -3.49 -14.11
N ASN A 129 -3.70 -4.73 -13.65
CA ASN A 129 -4.64 -5.07 -12.59
C ASN A 129 -4.19 -4.51 -11.23
N GLN A 130 -2.90 -4.49 -10.92
CA GLN A 130 -2.38 -3.81 -9.73
C GLN A 130 -2.57 -2.30 -9.81
N HIS A 131 -2.39 -1.68 -10.98
CA HIS A 131 -2.70 -0.25 -11.18
C HIS A 131 -4.21 0.05 -11.13
N SER A 132 -5.07 -0.87 -11.58
CA SER A 132 -6.52 -0.74 -11.43
C SER A 132 -6.97 -1.11 -10.02
N ALA A 133 -6.45 -2.18 -9.43
CA ALA A 133 -6.75 -2.57 -8.05
C ALA A 133 -6.20 -1.55 -7.05
N LEU A 134 -4.99 -1.01 -7.25
CA LEU A 134 -4.46 0.10 -6.44
C LEU A 134 -5.26 1.39 -6.64
N LYS A 135 -5.86 1.63 -7.82
CA LYS A 135 -6.80 2.73 -8.03
C LYS A 135 -8.16 2.43 -7.41
N ASP A 136 -8.67 1.20 -7.53
CA ASP A 136 -9.98 0.82 -7.00
C ASP A 136 -9.98 0.65 -5.47
N ASP A 137 -8.93 0.07 -4.87
CA ASP A 137 -8.80 -0.06 -3.41
C ASP A 137 -8.56 1.28 -2.68
N HIS A 138 -8.18 2.31 -3.42
CA HIS A 138 -7.78 3.59 -2.85
C HIS A 138 -8.70 4.75 -3.27
N GLU A 139 -9.64 4.51 -4.18
CA GLU A 139 -10.58 5.53 -4.58
C GLU A 139 -11.75 5.59 -3.59
N PHE A 140 -12.04 6.79 -3.11
CA PHE A 140 -13.25 7.03 -2.33
C PHE A 140 -14.46 6.85 -3.24
N LEU A 141 -15.02 5.63 -3.24
CA LEU A 141 -16.14 5.24 -4.09
C LEU A 141 -17.43 5.97 -3.66
N GLY A 142 -18.19 6.42 -4.65
CA GLY A 142 -19.48 7.03 -4.45
C GLY A 142 -19.95 7.81 -5.66
N ALA A 143 -21.24 7.74 -5.96
CA ALA A 143 -21.90 8.46 -7.04
C ALA A 143 -22.76 9.64 -6.55
N SER A 144 -23.00 9.71 -5.23
CA SER A 144 -23.79 10.75 -4.59
C SER A 144 -23.18 12.14 -4.75
N THR A 145 -24.01 13.18 -4.57
CA THR A 145 -23.56 14.57 -4.59
C THR A 145 -22.50 14.84 -3.51
N GLN A 146 -22.69 14.25 -2.33
CA GLN A 146 -21.76 14.35 -1.19
C GLN A 146 -20.40 13.71 -1.53
N ALA A 147 -20.40 12.50 -2.10
CA ALA A 147 -19.17 11.84 -2.51
C ALA A 147 -18.43 12.62 -3.61
N LYS A 148 -19.16 13.21 -4.56
CA LYS A 148 -18.56 14.06 -5.61
C LYS A 148 -17.98 15.35 -5.02
N ALA A 149 -18.68 16.00 -4.08
CA ALA A 149 -18.17 17.18 -3.40
C ALA A 149 -16.91 16.87 -2.59
N LEU A 150 -16.90 15.74 -1.86
CA LEU A 150 -15.74 15.29 -1.10
C LEU A 150 -14.52 15.05 -2.02
N ARG A 151 -14.70 14.37 -3.16
CA ARG A 151 -13.60 14.17 -4.12
C ARG A 151 -13.02 15.51 -4.64
N LYS A 152 -13.86 16.50 -4.92
CA LYS A 152 -13.38 17.84 -5.32
C LYS A 152 -12.57 18.51 -4.21
N LEU A 153 -12.99 18.39 -2.94
CA LEU A 153 -12.23 18.90 -1.80
C LEU A 153 -10.88 18.18 -1.65
N ILE A 154 -10.86 16.85 -1.79
CA ILE A 154 -9.64 16.05 -1.76
C ILE A 154 -8.67 16.53 -2.85
N GLU A 155 -9.13 16.74 -4.09
CA GLU A 155 -8.31 17.23 -5.20
C GLU A 155 -7.72 18.62 -4.93
N ARG A 156 -8.55 19.50 -4.39
CA ARG A 156 -8.12 20.86 -4.04
C ARG A 156 -7.07 20.85 -2.93
N PHE A 157 -7.30 20.07 -1.86
CA PHE A 157 -6.42 20.06 -0.68
C PHE A 157 -5.16 19.21 -0.91
N ALA A 158 -5.20 18.23 -1.81
CA ALA A 158 -4.05 17.43 -2.15
C ALA A 158 -2.88 18.24 -2.72
N SER A 159 -3.15 19.36 -3.36
CA SER A 159 -2.13 20.25 -3.96
C SER A 159 -1.32 21.05 -2.94
N THR A 160 -1.75 21.09 -1.66
CA THR A 160 -1.10 21.85 -0.58
C THR A 160 -0.41 20.94 0.41
N ASP A 161 0.59 21.44 1.13
CA ASP A 161 1.23 20.74 2.24
C ASP A 161 0.64 21.09 3.62
N SER A 162 -0.41 21.91 3.64
CA SER A 162 -1.11 22.29 4.88
C SER A 162 -1.68 21.06 5.59
N PRO A 163 -1.73 21.08 6.94
CA PRO A 163 -2.44 20.07 7.71
C PRO A 163 -3.90 19.96 7.30
N VAL A 164 -4.44 18.73 7.30
CA VAL A 164 -5.84 18.44 6.99
C VAL A 164 -6.47 17.68 8.14
N LEU A 165 -7.57 18.17 8.68
CA LEU A 165 -8.39 17.47 9.66
C LEU A 165 -9.58 16.80 8.98
N VAL A 166 -9.67 15.47 9.08
CA VAL A 166 -10.75 14.65 8.53
C VAL A 166 -11.71 14.27 9.64
N ARG A 167 -12.91 14.82 9.63
CA ARG A 167 -13.96 14.53 10.61
C ARG A 167 -14.99 13.57 10.05
N GLY A 168 -15.55 12.74 10.88
CA GLY A 168 -16.67 11.87 10.54
C GLY A 168 -16.78 10.67 11.46
N GLU A 169 -17.95 10.08 11.50
CA GLU A 169 -18.27 8.92 12.33
C GLU A 169 -17.34 7.73 12.05
N SER A 170 -17.27 6.80 13.00
CA SER A 170 -16.52 5.56 12.80
C SER A 170 -17.05 4.79 11.58
N GLY A 171 -16.15 4.27 10.76
CA GLY A 171 -16.51 3.49 9.58
C GLY A 171 -16.96 4.28 8.35
N THR A 172 -16.88 5.62 8.34
CA THR A 172 -17.20 6.45 7.16
C THR A 172 -16.16 6.40 6.05
N GLY A 173 -14.93 5.95 6.35
CA GLY A 173 -13.82 5.88 5.41
C GLY A 173 -12.81 7.01 5.55
N LYS A 174 -12.61 7.58 6.75
CA LYS A 174 -11.61 8.64 7.02
C LYS A 174 -10.21 8.29 6.54
N GLU A 175 -9.78 7.05 6.74
CA GLU A 175 -8.48 6.57 6.25
C GLU A 175 -8.40 6.59 4.71
N LEU A 176 -9.47 6.20 4.00
CA LEU A 176 -9.51 6.27 2.53
C LEU A 176 -9.40 7.72 2.04
N VAL A 177 -10.02 8.67 2.75
CA VAL A 177 -9.87 10.10 2.47
C VAL A 177 -8.42 10.54 2.65
N ALA A 178 -7.78 10.15 3.75
CA ALA A 178 -6.38 10.48 4.02
C ALA A 178 -5.43 9.90 2.96
N ARG A 179 -5.64 8.65 2.58
CA ARG A 179 -4.89 8.00 1.51
C ARG A 179 -5.10 8.71 0.16
N ALA A 180 -6.35 9.05 -0.19
CA ALA A 180 -6.64 9.78 -1.42
C ALA A 180 -5.97 11.17 -1.45
N LEU A 181 -5.94 11.90 -0.32
CA LEU A 181 -5.19 13.15 -0.17
C LEU A 181 -3.69 12.97 -0.43
N HIS A 182 -3.09 11.89 0.08
CA HIS A 182 -1.69 11.58 -0.13
C HIS A 182 -1.39 11.25 -1.60
N TRP A 183 -2.13 10.30 -2.20
CA TRP A 183 -1.85 9.86 -3.58
C TRP A 183 -2.12 10.91 -4.65
N LYS A 184 -3.03 11.85 -4.40
CA LYS A 184 -3.26 12.99 -5.29
C LYS A 184 -2.30 14.16 -5.02
N SER A 185 -1.39 14.06 -4.04
CA SER A 185 -0.43 15.10 -3.65
C SER A 185 0.91 14.99 -4.41
N ARG A 186 1.76 16.00 -4.22
CA ARG A 186 3.17 15.97 -4.70
C ARG A 186 4.01 14.91 -4.00
N ARG A 187 3.51 14.35 -2.88
CA ARG A 187 4.16 13.32 -2.07
C ARG A 187 3.66 11.90 -2.36
N ALA A 188 2.91 11.68 -3.46
CA ALA A 188 2.27 10.41 -3.80
C ALA A 188 3.23 9.20 -3.89
N SER A 189 4.50 9.44 -4.25
CA SER A 189 5.54 8.40 -4.31
C SER A 189 6.38 8.28 -3.04
N LYS A 190 6.06 9.06 -2.01
CA LYS A 190 6.78 9.12 -0.74
C LYS A 190 6.09 8.27 0.32
N PRO A 191 6.71 8.03 1.50
CA PRO A 191 6.09 7.26 2.56
C PRO A 191 4.73 7.80 3.01
N PHE A 192 3.77 6.91 3.22
CA PHE A 192 2.52 7.17 3.94
C PHE A 192 2.53 6.35 5.22
N VAL A 193 2.72 7.01 6.36
CA VAL A 193 2.79 6.36 7.66
C VAL A 193 1.50 6.63 8.42
N ALA A 194 0.71 5.58 8.66
CA ALA A 194 -0.50 5.66 9.44
C ALA A 194 -0.25 5.25 10.89
N VAL A 195 -0.82 6.02 11.81
CA VAL A 195 -0.81 5.75 13.25
C VAL A 195 -2.22 5.90 13.77
N ASN A 196 -2.73 4.87 14.43
CA ASN A 196 -4.00 4.96 15.16
C ASN A 196 -3.69 5.26 16.62
N CYS A 197 -4.03 6.47 17.07
CA CYS A 197 -3.70 6.96 18.42
C CYS A 197 -4.42 6.17 19.51
N GLY A 198 -5.66 5.75 19.27
CA GLY A 198 -6.43 4.98 20.25
C GLY A 198 -6.07 3.48 20.31
N ALA A 199 -5.28 2.96 19.35
CA ALA A 199 -4.89 1.55 19.35
C ALA A 199 -3.56 1.27 20.06
N ILE A 200 -2.78 2.29 20.39
CA ILE A 200 -1.46 2.15 21.04
C ILE A 200 -1.64 2.44 22.53
N PRO A 201 -1.16 1.58 23.44
CA PRO A 201 -1.17 1.86 24.88
C PRO A 201 -0.45 3.17 25.20
N ASP A 202 -1.00 3.96 26.14
CA ASP A 202 -0.49 5.29 26.52
C ASP A 202 1.00 5.30 26.88
N GLN A 203 1.49 4.26 27.56
CA GLN A 203 2.90 4.14 27.94
C GLN A 203 3.84 3.93 26.75
N LEU A 204 3.33 3.46 25.61
CA LEU A 204 4.13 3.16 24.42
C LEU A 204 3.98 4.19 23.31
N ILE A 205 2.90 4.96 23.32
CA ILE A 205 2.57 5.86 22.19
C ILE A 205 3.65 6.93 21.99
N GLN A 206 4.25 7.46 23.06
CA GLN A 206 5.36 8.41 22.94
C GLN A 206 6.56 7.80 22.22
N SER A 207 6.96 6.60 22.64
CA SER A 207 8.09 5.88 22.03
C SER A 207 7.78 5.42 20.58
N GLU A 208 6.54 5.06 20.27
CA GLU A 208 6.12 4.74 18.90
C GLU A 208 6.16 5.97 18.01
N MET A 209 5.65 7.11 18.46
CA MET A 209 5.57 8.34 17.67
C MET A 209 6.94 8.98 17.44
N PHE A 210 7.70 9.20 18.50
CA PHE A 210 8.94 9.98 18.47
C PHE A 210 10.20 9.10 18.35
N GLY A 211 10.09 7.79 18.64
CA GLY A 211 11.24 6.89 18.75
C GLY A 211 11.95 7.00 20.10
N HIS A 212 12.96 6.18 20.34
CA HIS A 212 13.76 6.21 21.56
C HIS A 212 15.22 5.87 21.30
N GLU A 213 16.08 6.40 22.16
CA GLU A 213 17.47 6.01 22.21
C GLU A 213 17.64 4.74 23.08
N LYS A 214 18.76 4.04 22.89
CA LYS A 214 19.11 2.88 23.70
C LYS A 214 19.23 3.31 25.18
N GLY A 215 18.54 2.59 26.07
CA GLY A 215 18.57 2.87 27.53
C GLY A 215 17.58 3.94 28.00
N ALA A 216 16.68 4.44 27.13
CA ALA A 216 15.71 5.49 27.47
C ALA A 216 14.71 5.06 28.57
N PHE A 217 14.40 3.77 28.65
CA PHE A 217 13.53 3.15 29.67
C PHE A 217 13.87 1.67 29.84
N THR A 218 13.31 1.04 30.87
CA THR A 218 13.47 -0.41 31.11
C THR A 218 12.89 -1.21 29.93
N GLY A 219 13.76 -1.86 29.14
CA GLY A 219 13.37 -2.58 27.92
C GLY A 219 13.83 -1.92 26.62
N ALA A 220 14.37 -0.70 26.64
CA ALA A 220 14.96 -0.03 25.49
C ALA A 220 16.35 -0.59 25.13
N HIS A 221 16.43 -1.83 24.72
CA HIS A 221 17.71 -2.51 24.43
C HIS A 221 18.41 -1.97 23.18
N GLN A 222 17.66 -1.40 22.25
CA GLN A 222 18.17 -0.84 20.99
C GLN A 222 17.49 0.50 20.71
N ARG A 223 18.13 1.34 19.91
CA ARG A 223 17.52 2.55 19.36
C ARG A 223 16.37 2.18 18.40
N LYS A 224 15.25 2.90 18.49
CA LYS A 224 14.10 2.75 17.60
C LYS A 224 13.76 4.07 16.90
N ILE A 225 13.56 4.00 15.59
CA ILE A 225 13.07 5.13 14.77
C ILE A 225 11.56 5.27 15.03
N GLY A 226 11.10 6.50 15.31
CA GLY A 226 9.68 6.80 15.51
C GLY A 226 8.89 6.92 14.21
N ARG A 227 7.56 6.91 14.33
CA ARG A 227 6.65 7.02 13.19
C ARG A 227 6.76 8.35 12.46
N ILE A 228 7.00 9.45 13.19
CA ILE A 228 7.18 10.78 12.59
C ILE A 228 8.47 10.80 11.75
N GLU A 229 9.57 10.29 12.28
CA GLU A 229 10.84 10.18 11.55
C GLU A 229 10.71 9.27 10.31
N ALA A 230 9.98 8.15 10.42
CA ALA A 230 9.71 7.23 9.32
C ALA A 230 8.85 7.85 8.20
N ALA A 231 8.06 8.88 8.51
CA ALA A 231 7.25 9.62 7.55
C ALA A 231 8.03 10.74 6.83
N ASN A 232 9.31 10.92 7.14
CA ASN A 232 10.11 12.03 6.59
C ASN A 232 10.11 12.05 5.05
N GLY A 233 9.86 13.22 4.47
CA GLY A 233 9.65 13.46 3.04
C GLY A 233 8.25 13.08 2.54
N GLY A 234 7.42 12.45 3.39
CA GLY A 234 6.11 11.88 3.04
C GLY A 234 4.93 12.49 3.80
N THR A 235 4.01 11.63 4.21
CA THR A 235 2.77 11.99 4.91
C THR A 235 2.59 11.14 6.17
N LEU A 236 2.32 11.79 7.28
CA LEU A 236 1.89 11.17 8.54
C LEU A 236 0.38 11.26 8.64
N PHE A 237 -0.28 10.13 8.81
CA PHE A 237 -1.71 10.06 9.08
C PHE A 237 -1.95 9.65 10.52
N LEU A 238 -2.62 10.53 11.28
CA LEU A 238 -2.97 10.35 12.69
C LEU A 238 -4.46 10.03 12.76
N ASP A 239 -4.81 8.76 12.88
CA ASP A 239 -6.20 8.34 13.08
C ASP A 239 -6.56 8.42 14.55
N GLU A 240 -7.79 8.81 14.82
CA GLU A 240 -8.38 9.04 16.15
C GLU A 240 -7.48 9.96 17.02
N ILE A 241 -7.14 11.15 16.46
CA ILE A 241 -6.26 12.12 17.14
C ILE A 241 -6.83 12.61 18.47
N GLY A 242 -8.15 12.55 18.63
CA GLY A 242 -8.83 12.92 19.87
C GLY A 242 -8.54 12.00 21.05
N ASP A 243 -8.06 10.78 20.78
CA ASP A 243 -7.69 9.81 21.81
C ASP A 243 -6.24 10.00 22.31
N LEU A 244 -5.53 11.02 21.79
CA LEU A 244 -4.14 11.28 22.19
C LEU A 244 -4.07 11.83 23.61
N PRO A 245 -3.30 11.23 24.53
CA PRO A 245 -3.11 11.76 25.90
C PRO A 245 -2.64 13.21 25.91
N LEU A 246 -3.13 14.02 26.85
CA LEU A 246 -2.82 15.46 26.96
C LEU A 246 -1.33 15.78 26.99
N GLU A 247 -0.53 14.96 27.66
CA GLU A 247 0.93 15.12 27.72
C GLU A 247 1.57 15.03 26.32
N LEU A 248 1.05 14.14 25.47
CA LEU A 248 1.57 13.95 24.14
C LEU A 248 1.03 14.99 23.13
N GLN A 249 -0.12 15.58 23.43
CA GLN A 249 -0.63 16.70 22.63
C GLN A 249 0.32 17.89 22.64
N ALA A 250 1.01 18.16 23.77
CA ALA A 250 2.04 19.20 23.86
C ALA A 250 3.26 18.89 22.98
N ASN A 251 3.72 17.63 23.00
CA ASN A 251 4.83 17.19 22.15
C ASN A 251 4.45 17.23 20.65
N MET A 252 3.22 16.88 20.33
CA MET A 252 2.68 16.96 18.97
C MET A 252 2.58 18.40 18.47
N LEU A 253 2.15 19.32 19.34
CA LEU A 253 2.12 20.74 19.01
C LEU A 253 3.52 21.28 18.70
N ARG A 254 4.52 20.95 19.54
CA ARG A 254 5.91 21.34 19.30
C ARG A 254 6.41 20.80 17.95
N PHE A 255 6.17 19.52 17.66
CA PHE A 255 6.50 18.93 16.37
C PHE A 255 5.86 19.69 15.20
N LEU A 256 4.55 20.00 15.27
CA LEU A 256 3.84 20.72 14.21
C LEU A 256 4.31 22.17 14.03
N GLN A 257 4.85 22.80 15.06
CA GLN A 257 5.36 24.18 15.00
C GLN A 257 6.80 24.24 14.46
N GLU A 258 7.67 23.36 14.96
CA GLU A 258 9.10 23.41 14.70
C GLU A 258 9.53 22.47 13.55
N MET A 259 8.69 21.53 13.16
CA MET A 259 9.03 20.42 12.22
C MET A 259 10.31 19.69 12.67
N GLN A 260 10.45 19.53 13.98
CA GLN A 260 11.53 18.81 14.63
C GLN A 260 10.98 17.86 15.68
N ILE A 261 11.70 16.79 15.92
CA ILE A 261 11.41 15.82 16.99
C ILE A 261 12.65 15.55 17.82
N GLU A 262 12.43 15.12 19.05
CA GLU A 262 13.46 14.56 19.92
C GLU A 262 13.04 13.12 20.29
N ARG A 263 13.99 12.17 20.23
CA ARG A 263 13.69 10.81 20.68
C ARG A 263 13.62 10.73 22.19
N VAL A 264 12.82 9.84 22.73
CA VAL A 264 12.75 9.57 24.17
C VAL A 264 14.13 9.18 24.68
N GLY A 265 14.61 9.85 25.72
CA GLY A 265 15.96 9.66 26.26
C GLY A 265 17.09 10.30 25.45
N GLY A 266 16.79 11.01 24.38
CA GLY A 266 17.73 11.80 23.57
C GLY A 266 17.53 13.30 23.77
N SER A 267 18.53 14.09 23.42
CA SER A 267 18.49 15.57 23.45
C SER A 267 18.82 16.22 22.10
N GLN A 268 19.01 15.42 21.05
CA GLN A 268 19.33 15.94 19.72
C GLN A 268 18.06 16.17 18.92
N PRO A 269 17.79 17.42 18.46
CA PRO A 269 16.66 17.69 17.59
C PRO A 269 16.92 17.09 16.21
N ILE A 270 15.89 16.44 15.64
CA ILE A 270 15.89 15.83 14.33
C ILE A 270 14.87 16.58 13.48
N SER A 271 15.35 17.29 12.46
CA SER A 271 14.46 17.98 11.50
C SER A 271 13.78 16.97 10.58
N VAL A 272 12.48 17.16 10.36
CA VAL A 272 11.66 16.31 9.50
C VAL A 272 10.79 17.18 8.59
N ASP A 273 10.59 16.72 7.36
CA ASP A 273 9.66 17.31 6.40
C ASP A 273 8.47 16.39 6.21
N VAL A 274 7.39 16.62 6.95
CA VAL A 274 6.22 15.72 7.00
C VAL A 274 4.93 16.51 6.80
N ARG A 275 4.11 16.09 5.83
CA ARG A 275 2.74 16.53 5.73
C ARG A 275 1.87 15.77 6.72
N VAL A 276 1.05 16.48 7.51
CA VAL A 276 0.19 15.86 8.52
C VAL A 276 -1.26 15.85 8.07
N ILE A 277 -1.90 14.68 8.18
CA ILE A 277 -3.35 14.50 8.05
C ILE A 277 -3.83 13.87 9.36
N ALA A 278 -4.77 14.50 10.04
CA ALA A 278 -5.38 13.97 11.26
C ALA A 278 -6.82 13.57 11.01
N ALA A 279 -7.30 12.54 11.69
CA ALA A 279 -8.70 12.12 11.64
C ALA A 279 -9.27 11.93 13.03
N THR A 280 -10.57 12.18 13.18
CA THR A 280 -11.28 11.97 14.43
C THR A 280 -12.76 11.71 14.20
N HIS A 281 -13.39 10.99 15.12
CA HIS A 281 -14.84 10.81 15.18
C HIS A 281 -15.49 11.62 16.30
N ILE A 282 -14.70 12.15 17.23
CA ILE A 282 -15.22 12.96 18.36
C ILE A 282 -15.30 14.45 17.99
N ASN A 283 -16.10 15.17 18.76
CA ASN A 283 -16.18 16.62 18.69
C ASN A 283 -15.04 17.23 19.48
N LEU A 284 -14.00 17.71 18.78
CA LEU A 284 -12.79 18.28 19.41
C LEU A 284 -13.10 19.59 20.15
N GLU A 285 -14.08 20.37 19.69
CA GLU A 285 -14.48 21.61 20.35
C GLU A 285 -15.11 21.32 21.72
N ALA A 286 -15.90 20.26 21.83
CA ALA A 286 -16.44 19.81 23.12
C ALA A 286 -15.29 19.28 24.01
N ALA A 287 -14.38 18.47 23.47
CA ALA A 287 -13.21 17.96 24.19
C ALA A 287 -12.29 19.08 24.71
N ILE A 288 -12.19 20.21 24.00
CA ILE A 288 -11.45 21.40 24.49
C ILE A 288 -12.15 22.00 25.71
N VAL A 289 -13.47 22.15 25.68
CA VAL A 289 -14.23 22.68 26.83
C VAL A 289 -14.13 21.77 28.06
N GLU A 290 -14.07 20.45 27.83
CA GLU A 290 -13.93 19.44 28.87
C GLU A 290 -12.48 19.30 29.37
N GLY A 291 -11.51 19.96 28.72
CA GLY A 291 -10.10 19.91 29.07
C GLY A 291 -9.37 18.63 28.63
N GLU A 292 -9.99 17.84 27.75
CA GLU A 292 -9.43 16.60 27.21
C GLU A 292 -8.59 16.82 25.94
N PHE A 293 -8.78 17.97 25.26
CA PHE A 293 -7.99 18.33 24.08
C PHE A 293 -7.49 19.78 24.18
N ARG A 294 -6.27 20.03 23.69
CA ARG A 294 -5.66 21.36 23.73
C ARG A 294 -6.15 22.22 22.57
N GLU A 295 -6.58 23.44 22.87
CA GLU A 295 -7.04 24.41 21.88
C GLU A 295 -5.94 24.81 20.89
N ASP A 296 -4.71 24.98 21.35
CA ASP A 296 -3.57 25.35 20.49
C ASP A 296 -3.22 24.26 19.46
N LEU A 297 -3.30 23.00 19.82
CA LEU A 297 -3.12 21.86 18.92
C LEU A 297 -4.28 21.78 17.90
N TYR A 298 -5.51 22.01 18.36
CA TYR A 298 -6.68 22.02 17.46
C TYR A 298 -6.49 23.01 16.30
N TYR A 299 -6.16 24.29 16.60
CA TYR A 299 -5.96 25.28 15.53
C TYR A 299 -4.79 24.98 14.63
N ARG A 300 -3.77 24.25 15.12
CA ARG A 300 -2.63 23.85 14.29
C ARG A 300 -2.95 22.68 13.35
N LEU A 301 -3.88 21.80 13.74
CA LEU A 301 -4.36 20.68 12.92
C LEU A 301 -5.49 21.08 11.98
N ASN A 302 -6.40 21.93 12.42
CA ASN A 302 -7.60 22.34 11.67
C ASN A 302 -7.34 23.55 10.75
N VAL A 303 -6.34 23.41 9.85
CA VAL A 303 -6.07 24.42 8.80
C VAL A 303 -6.98 24.20 7.59
N LEU A 304 -7.16 22.94 7.21
CA LEU A 304 -8.08 22.51 6.17
C LEU A 304 -8.97 21.41 6.77
N GLU A 305 -10.29 21.53 6.59
CA GLU A 305 -11.24 20.59 7.16
C GLU A 305 -11.98 19.81 6.08
N VAL A 306 -12.15 18.52 6.30
CA VAL A 306 -12.86 17.59 5.42
C VAL A 306 -13.84 16.76 6.25
N HIS A 307 -15.13 16.77 5.87
CA HIS A 307 -16.13 15.94 6.47
C HIS A 307 -16.40 14.67 5.67
N ALA A 308 -16.14 13.51 6.27
CA ALA A 308 -16.54 12.21 5.74
C ALA A 308 -17.99 11.94 6.10
N THR A 309 -18.90 12.24 5.17
CA THR A 309 -20.36 12.16 5.36
C THR A 309 -20.79 10.73 5.76
N PRO A 310 -21.65 10.55 6.77
CA PRO A 310 -22.16 9.25 7.16
C PRO A 310 -22.99 8.61 6.04
N LEU A 311 -23.02 7.26 6.02
CA LEU A 311 -23.62 6.49 4.92
C LEU A 311 -25.12 6.75 4.74
N ARG A 312 -25.87 7.00 5.83
CA ARG A 312 -27.30 7.37 5.82
C ARG A 312 -27.59 8.68 5.07
N GLU A 313 -26.64 9.58 4.96
CA GLU A 313 -26.77 10.86 4.24
C GLU A 313 -26.34 10.77 2.77
N ARG A 314 -25.73 9.65 2.36
CA ARG A 314 -25.33 9.36 0.98
C ARG A 314 -25.95 8.05 0.49
N THR A 315 -27.26 7.94 0.63
CA THR A 315 -28.03 6.72 0.31
C THR A 315 -27.85 6.23 -1.12
N GLY A 316 -27.58 7.13 -2.07
CA GLY A 316 -27.25 6.79 -3.45
C GLY A 316 -25.96 5.99 -3.64
N ASP A 317 -25.09 5.94 -2.63
CA ASP A 317 -23.85 5.17 -2.67
C ASP A 317 -24.02 3.75 -2.13
N ILE A 318 -25.10 3.45 -1.38
CA ILE A 318 -25.28 2.20 -0.65
C ILE A 318 -25.26 1.00 -1.61
N ALA A 319 -26.05 1.05 -2.69
CA ALA A 319 -26.13 -0.04 -3.66
C ALA A 319 -24.79 -0.26 -4.38
N LEU A 320 -24.10 0.82 -4.75
CA LEU A 320 -22.78 0.79 -5.39
C LEU A 320 -21.74 0.13 -4.47
N LEU A 321 -21.66 0.58 -3.22
CA LEU A 321 -20.73 0.05 -2.22
C LEU A 321 -21.04 -1.40 -1.87
N ALA A 322 -22.30 -1.75 -1.70
CA ALA A 322 -22.72 -3.14 -1.45
C ALA A 322 -22.28 -4.08 -2.58
N GLN A 323 -22.52 -3.68 -3.85
CA GLN A 323 -22.13 -4.46 -5.00
C GLN A 323 -20.61 -4.56 -5.13
N HIS A 324 -19.87 -3.50 -4.85
CA HIS A 324 -18.40 -3.49 -4.82
C HIS A 324 -17.86 -4.50 -3.80
N PHE A 325 -18.34 -4.46 -2.55
CA PHE A 325 -17.92 -5.43 -1.53
C PHE A 325 -18.33 -6.86 -1.87
N ALA A 326 -19.52 -7.07 -2.45
CA ALA A 326 -19.93 -8.39 -2.91
C ALA A 326 -18.99 -8.93 -4.00
N HIS A 327 -18.48 -8.07 -4.87
CA HIS A 327 -17.52 -8.46 -5.90
C HIS A 327 -16.17 -8.86 -5.28
N ILE A 328 -15.62 -8.05 -4.37
CA ILE A 328 -14.36 -8.34 -3.67
C ILE A 328 -14.46 -9.66 -2.91
N TYR A 329 -15.46 -9.82 -2.05
CA TYR A 329 -15.57 -11.00 -1.19
C TYR A 329 -15.93 -12.27 -1.97
N ALA A 330 -16.67 -12.17 -3.09
CA ALA A 330 -16.89 -13.30 -3.98
C ALA A 330 -15.58 -13.79 -4.60
N ALA A 331 -14.71 -12.87 -5.01
CA ALA A 331 -13.40 -13.20 -5.55
C ALA A 331 -12.49 -13.88 -4.50
N GLU A 332 -12.51 -13.41 -3.24
CA GLU A 332 -11.75 -14.03 -2.13
C GLU A 332 -12.11 -15.52 -1.92
N VAL A 333 -13.40 -15.87 -2.10
CA VAL A 333 -13.88 -17.26 -1.91
C VAL A 333 -14.01 -18.04 -3.23
N GLY A 334 -13.47 -17.52 -4.33
CA GLY A 334 -13.51 -18.17 -5.64
C GLY A 334 -14.90 -18.30 -6.26
N ARG A 335 -15.86 -17.46 -5.85
CA ARG A 335 -17.24 -17.45 -6.35
C ARG A 335 -17.50 -16.25 -7.27
N LYS A 336 -18.53 -16.36 -8.10
CA LYS A 336 -19.02 -15.22 -8.87
C LYS A 336 -19.95 -14.37 -8.02
N SER A 337 -19.72 -13.05 -7.99
CA SER A 337 -20.63 -12.10 -7.37
C SER A 337 -21.98 -12.14 -8.08
N ARG A 338 -23.07 -12.10 -7.29
CA ARG A 338 -24.45 -11.98 -7.80
C ARG A 338 -24.98 -10.58 -7.48
N PRO A 339 -25.82 -10.01 -8.35
CA PRO A 339 -26.48 -8.75 -8.06
C PRO A 339 -27.46 -8.92 -6.88
N PHE A 340 -27.62 -7.86 -6.11
CA PHE A 340 -28.64 -7.81 -5.05
C PHE A 340 -30.03 -7.65 -5.69
N SER A 341 -31.06 -8.25 -5.08
CA SER A 341 -32.44 -8.01 -5.49
C SER A 341 -32.87 -6.59 -5.11
N ASP A 342 -33.87 -6.04 -5.82
CA ASP A 342 -34.44 -4.72 -5.53
C ASP A 342 -34.97 -4.63 -4.09
N ALA A 343 -35.53 -5.71 -3.55
CA ALA A 343 -35.99 -5.78 -2.16
C ALA A 343 -34.83 -5.63 -1.19
N ALA A 344 -33.70 -6.28 -1.45
CA ALA A 344 -32.48 -6.15 -0.63
C ALA A 344 -31.91 -4.72 -0.68
N ILE A 345 -31.85 -4.12 -1.88
CA ILE A 345 -31.38 -2.73 -2.05
C ILE A 345 -32.29 -1.76 -1.28
N ARG A 346 -33.63 -1.89 -1.39
CA ARG A 346 -34.55 -1.05 -0.61
C ARG A 346 -34.35 -1.19 0.90
N ALA A 347 -34.18 -2.41 1.39
CA ALA A 347 -33.91 -2.65 2.81
C ALA A 347 -32.60 -2.01 3.28
N MET A 348 -31.55 -2.10 2.44
CA MET A 348 -30.26 -1.44 2.75
C MET A 348 -30.37 0.08 2.77
N ILE A 349 -31.16 0.70 1.89
CA ILE A 349 -31.37 2.14 1.83
C ILE A 349 -32.15 2.64 3.07
N GLN A 350 -33.08 1.86 3.60
CA GLN A 350 -33.87 2.19 4.77
C GLN A 350 -33.11 2.02 6.10
N HIS A 351 -32.01 1.30 6.10
CA HIS A 351 -31.22 1.05 7.31
C HIS A 351 -30.36 2.27 7.67
N ALA A 352 -30.26 2.58 8.96
CA ALA A 352 -29.56 3.76 9.48
C ALA A 352 -28.02 3.69 9.42
N TRP A 353 -27.46 2.50 9.29
CA TRP A 353 -26.01 2.22 9.19
C TRP A 353 -25.18 2.91 10.30
N PRO A 354 -25.39 2.61 11.59
CA PRO A 354 -24.61 3.22 12.67
C PRO A 354 -23.10 2.94 12.55
N GLY A 355 -22.71 1.80 12.00
CA GLY A 355 -21.31 1.47 11.69
C GLY A 355 -20.88 1.88 10.28
N ASN A 356 -21.67 2.68 9.58
CA ASN A 356 -21.38 3.23 8.25
C ASN A 356 -20.93 2.17 7.23
N VAL A 357 -19.91 2.48 6.42
CA VAL A 357 -19.39 1.60 5.37
C VAL A 357 -18.76 0.33 5.95
N ARG A 358 -18.16 0.42 7.15
CA ARG A 358 -17.57 -0.76 7.83
C ARG A 358 -18.66 -1.78 8.18
N GLU A 359 -19.83 -1.32 8.65
CA GLU A 359 -20.97 -2.20 8.92
C GLU A 359 -21.51 -2.82 7.63
N LEU A 360 -21.70 -2.00 6.58
CA LEU A 360 -22.17 -2.46 5.28
C LEU A 360 -21.25 -3.57 4.73
N ALA A 361 -19.95 -3.34 4.73
CA ALA A 361 -18.94 -4.31 4.26
C ALA A 361 -19.04 -5.63 5.05
N ASN A 362 -19.11 -5.56 6.38
CA ASN A 362 -19.23 -6.73 7.25
C ASN A 362 -20.53 -7.51 7.03
N ARG A 363 -21.66 -6.81 6.81
CA ARG A 363 -22.95 -7.47 6.53
C ARG A 363 -22.95 -8.16 5.17
N VAL A 364 -22.37 -7.51 4.15
CA VAL A 364 -22.20 -8.13 2.83
C VAL A 364 -21.33 -9.38 2.93
N ARG A 365 -20.18 -9.30 3.64
CA ARG A 365 -19.27 -10.44 3.83
C ARG A 365 -19.95 -11.63 4.50
N ARG A 366 -20.81 -11.39 5.50
CA ARG A 366 -21.57 -12.46 6.18
C ARG A 366 -22.63 -13.10 5.30
N GLY A 367 -23.11 -12.39 4.28
CA GLY A 367 -24.12 -12.90 3.34
C GLY A 367 -23.53 -13.69 2.16
N MET A 368 -22.21 -13.73 2.02
CA MET A 368 -21.49 -14.44 0.94
C MET A 368 -21.13 -15.89 1.35
#